data_b35cdbc812d2acc2e8ea37841a7a78f9
#
_entry.id   b35cdbc812d2acc2e8ea37841a7a78f9
#
_cell.length_a   1.000
_cell.length_b   1.000
_cell.length_c   1.000
_cell.angle_alpha   90.00
_cell.angle_beta   90.00
_cell.angle_gamma   90.00
#
_symmetry.space_group_name_H-M   'P 1'
#
loop_
_entity.id
_entity.type
_entity.pdbx_description
1 polymer ?
#
loop_
_entity_poly.entity_id
_entity_poly.type
_entity_poly.pdbx_seq_one_letter_code
_entity_poly.pdbx_strand_id
1 'polypeptide(L)'
;MAIINAEGDLMDKIVTLCKRRGFVFQSSEIYGGYNGFWDYGPYGIAMKKAIEQLWWNEMVETRENVVGLDSTIICHPKVRKASGHIDRFGDIMTDCKDCKTRFRVDQMPDPTRCTNCGSRNLTPPREFNLMMKTYVGPVFDEEHIAYLKLPVDLAEIELAIGKPHRQFAEFSIM
;
A
#
# COMPACT_ATOMS: atom_id res chain seq x y z
N MET A 1 -0.68 20.57 -31.10
CA MET A 1 -1.79 20.91 -30.20
C MET A 1 -1.78 19.87 -29.09
N ALA A 2 -1.15 20.18 -27.95
CA ALA A 2 -0.98 19.22 -26.85
C ALA A 2 -2.33 19.06 -26.16
N ILE A 3 -2.85 17.85 -26.14
CA ILE A 3 -4.01 17.49 -25.31
C ILE A 3 -3.49 17.52 -23.86
N ILE A 4 -3.75 18.62 -23.18
CA ILE A 4 -3.51 18.75 -21.73
C ILE A 4 -4.45 17.74 -21.07
N ASN A 5 -3.89 16.71 -20.42
CA ASN A 5 -4.65 15.77 -19.61
C ASN A 5 -5.33 16.54 -18.49
N ALA A 6 -6.58 16.87 -18.65
CA ALA A 6 -7.38 17.62 -17.67
C ALA A 6 -7.48 16.91 -16.31
N GLU A 7 -7.30 15.58 -16.29
CA GLU A 7 -7.29 14.77 -15.06
C GLU A 7 -6.03 14.99 -14.21
N GLY A 8 -4.85 15.14 -14.83
CA GLY A 8 -3.60 15.44 -14.10
C GLY A 8 -3.67 16.81 -13.40
N ASP A 9 -4.19 17.82 -14.06
CA ASP A 9 -4.34 19.17 -13.49
C ASP A 9 -5.32 19.19 -12.30
N LEU A 10 -6.40 18.40 -12.32
CA LEU A 10 -7.35 18.30 -11.22
C LEU A 10 -6.72 17.63 -9.99
N MET A 11 -5.98 16.53 -10.18
CA MET A 11 -5.31 15.83 -9.08
C MET A 11 -4.27 16.72 -8.40
N ASP A 12 -3.47 17.43 -9.16
CA ASP A 12 -2.46 18.36 -8.63
C ASP A 12 -3.10 19.51 -7.83
N LYS A 13 -4.25 20.01 -8.28
CA LYS A 13 -5.04 21.01 -7.54
C LYS A 13 -5.56 20.45 -6.21
N ILE A 14 -6.09 19.22 -6.23
CA ILE A 14 -6.58 18.55 -5.00
C ILE A 14 -5.43 18.34 -4.02
N VAL A 15 -4.31 17.78 -4.46
CA VAL A 15 -3.13 17.55 -3.61
C VAL A 15 -2.64 18.86 -3.00
N THR A 16 -2.53 19.91 -3.81
CA THR A 16 -2.12 21.25 -3.35
C THR A 16 -3.09 21.81 -2.33
N LEU A 17 -4.40 21.69 -2.56
CA LEU A 17 -5.43 22.12 -1.63
C LEU A 17 -5.33 21.36 -0.30
N CYS A 18 -5.19 20.04 -0.35
CA CYS A 18 -5.08 19.17 0.83
C CYS A 18 -3.87 19.53 1.70
N LYS A 19 -2.72 19.78 1.08
CA LYS A 19 -1.52 20.25 1.80
C LYS A 19 -1.73 21.61 2.44
N ARG A 20 -2.22 22.59 1.68
CA ARG A 20 -2.43 23.97 2.16
C ARG A 20 -3.49 24.09 3.26
N ARG A 21 -4.47 23.19 3.29
CA ARG A 21 -5.56 23.17 4.27
C ARG A 21 -5.29 22.26 5.47
N GLY A 22 -4.17 21.56 5.51
CA GLY A 22 -3.82 20.69 6.63
C GLY A 22 -4.60 19.39 6.66
N PHE A 23 -4.91 18.82 5.49
CA PHE A 23 -5.44 17.47 5.39
C PHE A 23 -4.33 16.44 5.44
N VAL A 24 -3.26 16.64 4.68
CA VAL A 24 -2.12 15.73 4.61
C VAL A 24 -0.82 16.51 4.50
N PHE A 25 0.25 15.92 5.03
CA PHE A 25 1.63 16.38 4.90
C PHE A 25 2.49 15.18 4.49
N GLN A 26 3.56 15.43 3.75
CA GLN A 26 4.51 14.37 3.47
C GLN A 26 5.24 13.98 4.76
N SER A 27 5.28 12.68 5.06
CA SER A 27 5.96 12.21 6.27
C SER A 27 7.45 12.56 6.21
N SER A 28 7.98 13.04 7.34
CA SER A 28 9.38 13.49 7.45
C SER A 28 9.78 14.60 6.48
N GLU A 29 8.86 15.49 6.12
CA GLU A 29 9.05 16.54 5.10
C GLU A 29 10.26 17.45 5.41
N ILE A 30 10.54 17.75 6.67
CA ILE A 30 11.70 18.55 7.10
C ILE A 30 13.05 17.91 6.74
N TYR A 31 13.08 16.61 6.47
CA TYR A 31 14.26 15.86 6.03
C TYR A 31 14.21 15.47 4.55
N GLY A 32 13.31 16.08 3.76
CA GLY A 32 13.13 15.80 2.34
C GLY A 32 11.97 14.84 2.04
N GLY A 33 11.38 14.26 3.06
CA GLY A 33 10.20 13.38 2.94
C GLY A 33 10.48 12.01 2.30
N TYR A 34 9.53 11.10 2.46
CA TYR A 34 9.50 9.82 1.74
C TYR A 34 8.36 9.81 0.73
N ASN A 35 8.64 9.43 -0.51
CA ASN A 35 7.59 9.26 -1.52
C ASN A 35 6.63 8.15 -1.12
N GLY A 36 5.32 8.46 -1.17
CA GLY A 36 4.26 7.50 -0.84
C GLY A 36 3.88 7.45 0.65
N PHE A 37 4.56 8.18 1.54
CA PHE A 37 4.22 8.24 2.96
C PHE A 37 3.68 9.63 3.34
N TRP A 38 2.53 9.64 4.01
CA TRP A 38 1.79 10.84 4.33
C TRP A 38 1.30 10.81 5.76
N ASP A 39 1.44 11.94 6.45
CA ASP A 39 0.87 12.16 7.76
C ASP A 39 -0.46 12.92 7.63
N TYR A 40 -1.44 12.55 8.43
CA TYR A 40 -2.72 13.24 8.45
C TYR A 40 -2.66 14.48 9.32
N GLY A 41 -3.03 15.62 8.76
CA GLY A 41 -3.25 16.85 9.52
C GLY A 41 -4.62 16.88 10.23
N PRO A 42 -4.95 17.98 10.93
CA PRO A 42 -6.17 18.05 11.74
C PRO A 42 -7.45 17.75 10.97
N TYR A 43 -7.58 18.24 9.75
CA TYR A 43 -8.76 17.96 8.91
C TYR A 43 -8.73 16.56 8.31
N GLY A 44 -7.53 16.08 7.97
CA GLY A 44 -7.35 14.73 7.44
C GLY A 44 -7.72 13.66 8.46
N ILE A 45 -7.25 13.78 9.71
CA ILE A 45 -7.59 12.81 10.76
C ILE A 45 -9.08 12.87 11.13
N ALA A 46 -9.71 14.02 11.11
CA ALA A 46 -11.15 14.13 11.36
C ALA A 46 -11.95 13.40 10.27
N MET A 47 -11.60 13.62 9.01
CA MET A 47 -12.24 12.94 7.88
C MET A 47 -11.97 11.42 7.91
N LYS A 48 -10.73 11.02 8.17
CA LYS A 48 -10.35 9.60 8.30
C LYS A 48 -11.22 8.92 9.35
N LYS A 49 -11.28 9.45 10.57
CA LYS A 49 -12.09 8.89 11.66
C LYS A 49 -13.58 8.82 11.35
N ALA A 50 -14.12 9.82 10.64
CA ALA A 50 -15.51 9.79 10.23
C ALA A 50 -15.81 8.65 9.24
N ILE A 51 -14.92 8.42 8.29
CA ILE A 51 -15.03 7.31 7.32
C ILE A 51 -14.90 5.96 8.03
N GLU A 52 -13.93 5.82 8.93
CA GLU A 52 -13.72 4.61 9.74
C GLU A 52 -14.95 4.27 10.57
N GLN A 53 -15.51 5.26 11.27
CA GLN A 53 -16.69 5.07 12.10
C GLN A 53 -17.92 4.68 11.27
N LEU A 54 -18.12 5.34 10.12
CA LEU A 54 -19.20 5.00 9.20
C LEU A 54 -19.07 3.55 8.72
N TRP A 55 -17.87 3.17 8.28
CA TRP A 55 -17.60 1.81 7.83
C TRP A 55 -17.85 0.79 8.95
N TRP A 56 -17.34 1.05 10.16
CA TRP A 56 -17.50 0.16 11.30
C TRP A 56 -18.99 -0.04 11.66
N ASN A 57 -19.73 1.05 11.74
CA ASN A 57 -21.17 0.98 12.00
C ASN A 57 -21.90 0.13 10.95
N GLU A 58 -21.66 0.40 9.67
CA GLU A 58 -22.36 -0.30 8.57
C GLU A 58 -21.96 -1.77 8.43
N MET A 59 -20.70 -2.09 8.70
CA MET A 59 -20.18 -3.45 8.45
C MET A 59 -20.18 -4.33 9.68
N VAL A 60 -20.09 -3.78 10.87
CA VAL A 60 -19.98 -4.52 12.13
C VAL A 60 -21.21 -4.33 13.00
N GLU A 61 -21.53 -3.08 13.40
CA GLU A 61 -22.54 -2.83 14.43
C GLU A 61 -23.97 -3.09 13.97
N THR A 62 -24.28 -2.88 12.68
CA THR A 62 -25.61 -3.10 12.12
C THR A 62 -25.87 -4.56 11.73
N ARG A 63 -24.87 -5.45 11.84
CA ARG A 63 -24.96 -6.83 11.40
C ARG A 63 -24.86 -7.82 12.56
N GLU A 64 -25.87 -8.65 12.74
CA GLU A 64 -25.91 -9.65 13.81
C GLU A 64 -24.90 -10.80 13.63
N ASN A 65 -24.51 -11.09 12.39
CA ASN A 65 -23.64 -12.21 12.03
C ASN A 65 -22.17 -11.80 11.81
N VAL A 66 -21.80 -10.57 12.13
CA VAL A 66 -20.44 -10.02 11.98
C VAL A 66 -19.91 -9.63 13.35
N VAL A 67 -18.64 -9.91 13.59
CA VAL A 67 -17.90 -9.43 14.77
C VAL A 67 -16.66 -8.68 14.31
N GLY A 68 -16.35 -7.59 14.99
CA GLY A 68 -15.14 -6.82 14.72
C GLY A 68 -13.90 -7.52 15.28
N LEU A 69 -12.80 -7.41 14.54
CA LEU A 69 -11.47 -7.86 14.97
C LEU A 69 -10.47 -6.73 14.68
N ASP A 70 -9.71 -6.36 15.69
CA ASP A 70 -8.58 -5.44 15.56
C ASP A 70 -7.29 -6.24 15.72
N SER A 71 -6.54 -6.40 14.66
CA SER A 71 -5.35 -7.21 14.65
C SER A 71 -4.08 -6.37 14.50
N THR A 72 -2.95 -6.91 14.96
CA THR A 72 -1.69 -6.19 14.87
C THR A 72 -1.24 -5.99 13.43
N ILE A 73 -0.55 -4.87 13.17
CA ILE A 73 0.02 -4.54 11.86
C ILE A 73 1.18 -5.47 11.45
N ILE A 74 1.80 -6.18 12.40
CA ILE A 74 2.93 -7.08 12.17
C ILE A 74 2.42 -8.51 12.12
N CYS A 75 2.75 -9.24 11.04
CA CYS A 75 2.38 -10.62 10.82
C CYS A 75 3.57 -11.57 10.82
N HIS A 76 3.34 -12.75 11.39
CA HIS A 76 4.32 -13.84 11.32
C HIS A 76 4.46 -14.35 9.87
N PRO A 77 5.69 -14.64 9.38
CA PRO A 77 5.93 -15.09 7.98
C PRO A 77 5.09 -16.30 7.55
N LYS A 78 4.79 -17.22 8.47
CA LYS A 78 3.97 -18.40 8.17
C LYS A 78 2.57 -18.07 7.72
N VAL A 79 1.97 -16.99 8.22
CA VAL A 79 0.65 -16.50 7.77
C VAL A 79 0.72 -16.11 6.30
N ARG A 80 1.74 -15.34 5.93
CA ARG A 80 1.95 -14.89 4.55
C ARG A 80 2.35 -16.02 3.59
N LYS A 81 3.06 -17.02 4.09
CA LYS A 81 3.36 -18.21 3.31
C LYS A 81 2.11 -19.07 3.08
N ALA A 82 1.29 -19.27 4.12
CA ALA A 82 0.05 -20.04 4.01
C ALA A 82 -0.97 -19.39 3.07
N SER A 83 -1.03 -18.07 3.04
CA SER A 83 -1.88 -17.30 2.11
C SER A 83 -1.30 -17.15 0.70
N GLY A 84 -0.06 -17.61 0.45
CA GLY A 84 0.60 -17.51 -0.84
C GLY A 84 1.15 -16.12 -1.20
N HIS A 85 1.05 -15.16 -0.29
CA HIS A 85 1.50 -13.79 -0.56
C HIS A 85 3.02 -13.69 -0.72
N ILE A 86 3.81 -14.52 -0.01
CA ILE A 86 5.26 -14.51 -0.15
C ILE A 86 5.69 -14.91 -1.56
N ASP A 87 4.98 -15.87 -2.15
CA ASP A 87 5.38 -16.48 -3.40
C ASP A 87 4.79 -15.78 -4.65
N ARG A 88 3.74 -14.96 -4.46
CA ARG A 88 2.97 -14.38 -5.57
C ARG A 88 2.93 -12.86 -5.60
N PHE A 89 3.34 -12.19 -4.52
CA PHE A 89 3.29 -10.72 -4.39
C PHE A 89 4.61 -10.08 -4.81
N GLY A 90 5.12 -10.49 -5.95
CA GLY A 90 6.32 -9.94 -6.56
C GLY A 90 6.01 -9.31 -7.91
N ASP A 91 6.40 -8.05 -8.09
CA ASP A 91 6.41 -7.39 -9.38
C ASP A 91 7.79 -7.51 -10.01
N ILE A 92 7.83 -7.76 -11.32
CA ILE A 92 9.09 -7.70 -12.05
C ILE A 92 9.36 -6.24 -12.42
N MET A 93 10.41 -5.69 -11.81
CA MET A 93 10.78 -4.29 -11.94
C MET A 93 12.07 -4.09 -12.71
N THR A 94 12.15 -3.00 -13.46
CA THR A 94 13.37 -2.51 -14.11
C THR A 94 13.54 -1.02 -13.84
N ASP A 95 14.79 -0.57 -13.69
CA ASP A 95 15.12 0.82 -13.47
C ASP A 95 15.83 1.39 -14.72
N CYS A 96 15.46 2.58 -15.15
CA CYS A 96 16.24 3.31 -16.16
C CYS A 96 17.48 3.91 -15.51
N LYS A 97 18.67 3.60 -16.03
CA LYS A 97 19.93 4.12 -15.50
C LYS A 97 20.13 5.61 -15.80
N ASP A 98 19.47 6.13 -16.84
CA ASP A 98 19.63 7.51 -17.27
C ASP A 98 18.70 8.48 -16.51
N CYS A 99 17.39 8.23 -16.51
CA CYS A 99 16.42 9.08 -15.83
C CYS A 99 16.03 8.63 -14.41
N LYS A 100 16.58 7.49 -13.93
CA LYS A 100 16.34 6.90 -12.60
C LYS A 100 14.89 6.53 -12.31
N THR A 101 14.02 6.50 -13.33
CA THR A 101 12.62 6.10 -13.17
C THR A 101 12.54 4.58 -13.14
N ARG A 102 11.67 4.08 -12.25
CA ARG A 102 11.39 2.64 -12.07
C ARG A 102 10.08 2.28 -12.76
N PHE A 103 10.04 1.11 -13.39
CA PHE A 103 8.89 0.60 -14.13
C PHE A 103 8.62 -0.86 -13.79
N ARG A 104 7.35 -1.23 -13.81
CA ARG A 104 6.95 -2.64 -13.88
C ARG A 104 7.08 -3.11 -15.33
N VAL A 105 7.74 -4.24 -15.52
CA VAL A 105 8.02 -4.77 -16.87
C VAL A 105 6.74 -5.14 -17.62
N ASP A 106 5.74 -5.67 -16.90
CA ASP A 106 4.42 -6.04 -17.45
C ASP A 106 3.57 -4.85 -17.91
N GLN A 107 3.88 -3.64 -17.43
CA GLN A 107 3.18 -2.40 -17.79
C GLN A 107 3.91 -1.59 -18.88
N MET A 108 5.10 -2.04 -19.32
CA MET A 108 5.85 -1.34 -20.34
C MET A 108 5.38 -1.76 -21.74
N PRO A 109 5.02 -0.83 -22.63
CA PRO A 109 4.67 -1.14 -24.02
C PRO A 109 5.83 -1.81 -24.79
N ASP A 110 7.07 -1.40 -24.47
CA ASP A 110 8.31 -2.00 -24.95
C ASP A 110 9.27 -2.20 -23.77
N PRO A 111 9.49 -3.45 -23.31
CA PRO A 111 10.37 -3.74 -22.16
C PRO A 111 11.85 -3.42 -22.44
N THR A 112 12.23 -3.09 -23.66
CA THR A 112 13.61 -2.73 -24.03
C THR A 112 13.88 -1.23 -23.98
N ARG A 113 12.83 -0.40 -23.75
CA ARG A 113 12.92 1.07 -23.78
C ARG A 113 12.24 1.71 -22.57
N CYS A 114 12.91 2.68 -21.98
CA CYS A 114 12.33 3.53 -20.97
C CYS A 114 11.11 4.30 -21.49
N THR A 115 9.97 4.16 -20.86
CA THR A 115 8.73 4.87 -21.24
C THR A 115 8.79 6.37 -20.96
N ASN A 116 9.69 6.81 -20.06
CA ASN A 116 9.85 8.22 -19.71
C ASN A 116 10.83 8.98 -20.61
N CYS A 117 12.01 8.43 -20.87
CA CYS A 117 13.07 9.12 -21.64
C CYS A 117 13.47 8.42 -22.94
N GLY A 118 12.88 7.29 -23.29
CA GLY A 118 13.18 6.54 -24.50
C GLY A 118 14.51 5.78 -24.51
N SER A 119 15.32 5.89 -23.44
CA SER A 119 16.62 5.23 -23.32
C SER A 119 16.49 3.69 -23.32
N ARG A 120 17.50 3.01 -23.87
CA ARG A 120 17.67 1.56 -23.78
C ARG A 120 18.53 1.11 -22.60
N ASN A 121 19.05 2.04 -21.83
CA ASN A 121 19.95 1.76 -20.71
C ASN A 121 19.15 1.36 -19.47
N LEU A 122 18.54 0.19 -19.49
CA LEU A 122 17.74 -0.38 -18.39
C LEU A 122 18.57 -1.35 -17.55
N THR A 123 18.21 -1.51 -16.29
CA THR A 123 18.74 -2.60 -15.46
C THR A 123 18.12 -3.93 -15.89
N PRO A 124 18.78 -5.07 -15.64
CA PRO A 124 18.14 -6.37 -15.76
C PRO A 124 16.84 -6.39 -14.92
N PRO A 125 15.77 -7.00 -15.44
CA PRO A 125 14.56 -7.22 -14.67
C PRO A 125 14.84 -7.96 -13.36
N ARG A 126 14.26 -7.51 -12.27
CA ARG A 126 14.40 -8.14 -10.95
C ARG A 126 13.05 -8.23 -10.27
N GLU A 127 12.82 -9.28 -9.55
CA GLU A 127 11.66 -9.44 -8.72
C GLU A 127 11.73 -8.47 -7.53
N PHE A 128 10.66 -7.76 -7.30
CA PHE A 128 10.49 -6.86 -6.18
C PHE A 128 9.26 -7.30 -5.39
N ASN A 129 9.49 -7.79 -4.18
CA ASN A 129 8.39 -8.15 -3.30
C ASN A 129 7.73 -6.88 -2.75
N LEU A 130 6.42 -6.77 -2.93
CA LEU A 130 5.63 -5.60 -2.51
C LEU A 130 5.39 -5.55 -0.99
N MET A 131 5.62 -6.64 -0.27
CA MET A 131 5.45 -6.68 1.18
C MET A 131 6.60 -5.98 1.88
N MET A 132 6.28 -5.13 2.83
CA MET A 132 7.28 -4.51 3.68
C MET A 132 7.79 -5.50 4.72
N LYS A 133 9.06 -5.89 4.56
CA LYS A 133 9.78 -6.77 5.46
C LYS A 133 10.38 -5.98 6.62
N THR A 134 10.24 -6.49 7.83
CA THR A 134 10.87 -5.96 9.04
C THR A 134 11.42 -7.10 9.90
N TYR A 135 12.01 -6.77 11.03
CA TYR A 135 12.53 -7.73 12.00
C TYR A 135 11.95 -7.46 13.36
N VAL A 136 11.66 -8.52 14.12
CA VAL A 136 11.14 -8.44 15.49
C VAL A 136 12.23 -8.92 16.42
N GLY A 137 12.68 -8.03 17.33
CA GLY A 137 13.78 -8.30 18.26
C GLY A 137 15.11 -7.67 17.86
N PRO A 138 16.17 -7.92 18.64
CA PRO A 138 17.47 -7.28 18.48
C PRO A 138 18.36 -7.92 17.40
N VAL A 139 17.96 -9.07 16.86
CA VAL A 139 18.77 -9.84 15.89
C VAL A 139 18.16 -9.77 14.52
N PHE A 140 19.00 -9.51 13.50
CA PHE A 140 18.58 -9.41 12.09
C PHE A 140 18.91 -10.71 11.36
N ASP A 141 18.15 -11.75 11.62
CA ASP A 141 18.26 -13.06 10.98
C ASP A 141 16.93 -13.52 10.37
N GLU A 142 16.93 -14.66 9.72
CA GLU A 142 15.74 -15.18 9.04
C GLU A 142 14.64 -15.63 10.02
N GLU A 143 14.98 -15.98 11.26
CA GLU A 143 14.02 -16.43 12.25
C GLU A 143 13.21 -15.26 12.84
N HIS A 144 13.78 -14.04 12.81
CA HIS A 144 13.17 -12.82 13.32
C HIS A 144 12.48 -11.97 12.24
N ILE A 145 12.36 -12.49 11.01
CA ILE A 145 11.63 -11.79 9.95
C ILE A 145 10.15 -11.68 10.30
N ALA A 146 9.59 -10.50 10.06
CA ALA A 146 8.17 -10.24 10.07
C ALA A 146 7.77 -9.40 8.86
N TYR A 147 6.48 -9.40 8.53
CA TYR A 147 5.94 -8.60 7.46
C TYR A 147 4.87 -7.66 7.99
N LEU A 148 4.83 -6.43 7.47
CA LEU A 148 3.71 -5.54 7.72
C LEU A 148 2.49 -6.04 6.95
N LYS A 149 1.32 -5.93 7.56
CA LYS A 149 0.06 -6.21 6.89
C LYS A 149 -0.16 -5.24 5.73
N LEU A 150 -0.69 -5.76 4.63
CA LEU A 150 -1.22 -4.92 3.57
C LEU A 150 -2.57 -4.33 4.02
N PRO A 151 -2.95 -3.14 3.50
CA PRO A 151 -4.19 -2.45 3.92
C PRO A 151 -5.46 -3.27 3.68
N VAL A 152 -5.41 -4.22 2.76
CA VAL A 152 -6.52 -5.14 2.46
C VAL A 152 -5.95 -6.54 2.34
N ASP A 153 -6.02 -7.29 3.41
CA ASP A 153 -5.66 -8.70 3.40
C ASP A 153 -6.88 -9.55 3.09
N LEU A 154 -7.20 -9.64 1.79
CA LEU A 154 -8.29 -10.48 1.29
C LEU A 154 -8.16 -11.94 1.73
N ALA A 155 -6.95 -12.41 1.97
CA ALA A 155 -6.72 -13.77 2.44
C ALA A 155 -7.16 -14.00 3.90
N GLU A 156 -7.07 -13.00 4.75
CA GLU A 156 -7.62 -13.10 6.12
C GLU A 156 -9.15 -13.09 6.09
N ILE A 157 -9.76 -12.33 5.17
CA ILE A 157 -11.19 -12.35 4.92
C ILE A 157 -11.64 -13.72 4.39
N GLU A 158 -10.91 -14.30 3.43
CA GLU A 158 -11.23 -15.64 2.90
C GLU A 158 -11.08 -16.76 3.94
N LEU A 159 -10.06 -16.70 4.79
CA LEU A 159 -9.88 -17.64 5.90
C LEU A 159 -10.97 -17.51 6.96
N ALA A 160 -11.51 -16.31 7.16
CA ALA A 160 -12.63 -16.08 8.07
C ALA A 160 -13.98 -16.55 7.50
N ILE A 161 -14.20 -16.41 6.20
CA ILE A 161 -15.41 -16.88 5.48
C ILE A 161 -15.48 -18.40 5.42
N GLY A 162 -14.35 -19.11 5.45
CA GLY A 162 -14.30 -20.59 5.47
C GLY A 162 -14.78 -21.23 6.76
N LYS A 163 -15.15 -20.47 7.80
CA LYS A 163 -15.74 -20.98 9.04
C LYS A 163 -17.27 -20.75 9.05
N PRO A 164 -18.08 -21.80 9.16
CA PRO A 164 -19.50 -21.78 8.78
C PRO A 164 -20.43 -20.94 9.65
N HIS A 165 -19.98 -20.16 10.63
CA HIS A 165 -20.92 -19.48 11.54
C HIS A 165 -20.56 -18.06 11.99
N ARG A 166 -19.45 -17.45 11.52
CA ARG A 166 -19.15 -16.03 11.83
C ARG A 166 -18.37 -15.38 10.69
N GLN A 167 -18.87 -14.28 10.18
CA GLN A 167 -18.10 -13.39 9.28
C GLN A 167 -17.32 -12.42 10.14
N PHE A 168 -16.03 -12.23 9.83
CA PHE A 168 -15.19 -11.24 10.47
C PHE A 168 -15.00 -10.08 9.51
N ALA A 169 -15.15 -8.85 10.00
CA ALA A 169 -14.73 -7.66 9.30
C ALA A 169 -13.47 -7.12 9.99
N GLU A 170 -12.38 -7.04 9.25
CA GLU A 170 -11.14 -6.45 9.73
C GLU A 170 -10.91 -5.11 9.07
N PHE A 171 -10.64 -4.11 9.87
CA PHE A 171 -10.25 -2.80 9.41
C PHE A 171 -8.79 -2.54 9.83
N SER A 172 -7.88 -2.67 8.88
CA SER A 172 -6.48 -2.30 9.09
C SER A 172 -6.24 -0.93 8.47
N ILE A 173 -6.07 0.07 9.33
CA ILE A 173 -5.80 1.44 8.92
C ILE A 173 -4.30 1.67 8.95
N MET A 174 -3.72 1.92 7.79
CA MET A 174 -2.39 2.50 7.71
C MET A 174 -2.46 4.02 7.66
#